data_30396db1bfcb34bf0a3e0a2d4ca107fb
#
_entry.id   30396db1bfcb34bf0a3e0a2d4ca107fb
#
_cell.length_a   1.000
_cell.length_b   1.000
_cell.length_c   1.000
_cell.angle_alpha   90.00
_cell.angle_beta   90.00
_cell.angle_gamma   90.00
#
_symmetry.space_group_name_H-M   'P 1'
#
loop_
_entity.id
_entity.type
_entity.pdbx_description
1 polymer ?
#
loop_
_entity_poly.entity_id
_entity_poly.type
_entity_poly.pdbx_seq_one_letter_code
_entity_poly.pdbx_strand_id
1 'polypeptide(L)'
;MLDSAAMDPDDTDKVADVAPQWSVVDIDYDIPVAEYAERNKARAVSDFVRDGHGFNCTSDYDTSKLVYFSVPYDEGWSAFVNGSKTEIYDSGGMMAIVVPGGQCSIEFEYHTPGFRAGIIVSSLSIILFTLWLVWYHVKYGTRENLTSKTCQRQ
;
A
#
# COMPACT_ATOMS: atom_id res chain seq x y z
N MET A 1 15.69 -23.76 -17.95
CA MET A 1 16.70 -23.51 -16.91
C MET A 1 16.26 -22.22 -16.24
N LEU A 2 15.47 -22.32 -15.19
CA LEU A 2 15.13 -21.18 -14.34
C LEU A 2 16.26 -21.11 -13.32
N ASP A 3 17.01 -20.02 -13.42
CA ASP A 3 18.08 -19.69 -12.49
C ASP A 3 17.47 -19.59 -11.09
N SER A 4 17.91 -20.41 -10.20
CA SER A 4 17.59 -20.36 -8.77
C SER A 4 18.17 -19.02 -8.28
N ALA A 5 17.34 -17.99 -8.18
CA ALA A 5 17.71 -16.77 -7.49
C ALA A 5 18.09 -17.19 -6.06
N ALA A 6 19.39 -17.22 -5.81
CA ALA A 6 19.95 -17.50 -4.51
C ALA A 6 19.41 -16.42 -3.57
N MET A 7 18.53 -16.84 -2.66
CA MET A 7 18.06 -16.06 -1.55
C MET A 7 19.29 -15.57 -0.77
N ASP A 8 19.40 -14.27 -0.55
CA ASP A 8 20.51 -13.69 0.20
C ASP A 8 20.59 -14.36 1.59
N PRO A 9 21.72 -14.94 1.98
CA PRO A 9 21.86 -15.60 3.29
C PRO A 9 21.52 -14.69 4.47
N ASP A 10 21.61 -13.36 4.31
CA ASP A 10 21.24 -12.38 5.34
C ASP A 10 19.72 -12.24 5.53
N ASP A 11 18.91 -12.53 4.51
CA ASP A 11 17.46 -12.55 4.61
C ASP A 11 16.94 -13.82 5.29
N THR A 12 17.66 -14.93 5.18
CA THR A 12 17.27 -16.19 5.81
C THR A 12 17.28 -16.10 7.34
N ASP A 13 18.23 -15.38 7.92
CA ASP A 13 18.37 -15.21 9.35
C ASP A 13 17.26 -14.33 9.95
N LYS A 14 16.84 -13.30 9.24
CA LYS A 14 15.72 -12.42 9.68
C LYS A 14 14.38 -13.15 9.67
N VAL A 15 14.21 -14.02 8.70
CA VAL A 15 12.98 -14.82 8.54
C VAL A 15 12.93 -15.96 9.56
N ALA A 16 14.05 -16.59 9.87
CA ALA A 16 14.16 -17.63 10.87
C ALA A 16 13.85 -17.14 12.30
N ASP A 17 14.20 -15.89 12.60
CA ASP A 17 13.98 -15.28 13.93
C ASP A 17 12.49 -14.91 14.16
N VAL A 18 11.73 -14.68 13.08
CA VAL A 18 10.32 -14.28 13.13
C VAL A 18 9.36 -15.47 13.07
N ALA A 19 9.76 -16.55 12.44
CA ALA A 19 8.93 -17.73 12.27
C ALA A 19 9.74 -19.02 12.46
N PRO A 20 9.99 -19.44 13.70
CA PRO A 20 10.79 -20.63 14.01
C PRO A 20 10.20 -21.95 13.47
N GLN A 21 9.08 -21.91 12.76
CA GLN A 21 8.39 -23.07 12.20
C GLN A 21 8.32 -23.08 10.66
N TRP A 22 9.23 -22.38 9.99
CA TRP A 22 9.33 -22.52 8.54
C TRP A 22 9.84 -23.90 8.20
N SER A 23 8.94 -24.78 7.81
CA SER A 23 9.32 -25.96 7.06
C SER A 23 9.46 -25.56 5.61
N VAL A 24 10.64 -25.70 5.04
CA VAL A 24 10.79 -25.75 3.59
C VAL A 24 9.86 -26.89 3.14
N VAL A 25 8.77 -26.55 2.48
CA VAL A 25 7.91 -27.55 1.88
C VAL A 25 8.68 -28.09 0.70
N ASP A 26 9.24 -29.28 0.84
CA ASP A 26 9.75 -30.04 -0.29
C ASP A 26 8.59 -30.15 -1.29
N ILE A 27 8.76 -29.54 -2.45
CA ILE A 27 7.78 -29.66 -3.52
C ILE A 27 7.91 -31.09 -4.04
N ASP A 28 7.00 -31.94 -3.63
CA ASP A 28 6.88 -33.28 -4.17
C ASP A 28 6.36 -33.18 -5.61
N TYR A 29 7.27 -33.27 -6.56
CA TYR A 29 6.96 -33.18 -8.01
C TYR A 29 6.12 -34.35 -8.51
N ASP A 30 5.93 -35.39 -7.72
CA ASP A 30 5.12 -36.56 -8.06
C ASP A 30 3.62 -36.34 -7.80
N ILE A 31 3.22 -35.25 -7.14
CA ILE A 31 1.82 -34.92 -6.91
C ILE A 31 1.23 -34.26 -8.16
N PRO A 32 0.08 -34.77 -8.67
CA PRO A 32 -0.63 -34.12 -9.77
C PRO A 32 -0.94 -32.64 -9.45
N VAL A 33 -0.71 -31.74 -10.41
CA VAL A 33 -0.92 -30.29 -10.25
C VAL A 33 -2.32 -29.97 -9.72
N ALA A 34 -3.32 -30.74 -10.12
CA ALA A 34 -4.69 -30.58 -9.64
C ALA A 34 -4.84 -30.82 -8.14
N GLU A 35 -4.20 -31.87 -7.62
CA GLU A 35 -4.22 -32.18 -6.18
C GLU A 35 -3.46 -31.12 -5.38
N TYR A 36 -2.33 -30.66 -5.90
CA TYR A 36 -1.56 -29.56 -5.30
C TYR A 36 -2.38 -28.27 -5.24
N ALA A 37 -3.10 -27.94 -6.31
CA ALA A 37 -3.96 -26.76 -6.38
C ALA A 37 -5.11 -26.82 -5.35
N GLU A 38 -5.79 -27.96 -5.23
CA GLU A 38 -6.87 -28.15 -4.24
C GLU A 38 -6.35 -28.07 -2.80
N ARG A 39 -5.18 -28.63 -2.52
CA ARG A 39 -4.53 -28.56 -1.21
C ARG A 39 -4.14 -27.12 -0.82
N ASN A 40 -3.63 -26.35 -1.77
CA ASN A 40 -3.30 -24.95 -1.53
C ASN A 40 -4.55 -24.08 -1.39
N LYS A 41 -5.60 -24.37 -2.15
CA LYS A 41 -6.88 -23.68 -2.03
C LYS A 41 -7.52 -23.87 -0.65
N ALA A 42 -7.42 -25.08 -0.07
CA ALA A 42 -7.90 -25.37 1.28
C ALA A 42 -7.12 -24.61 2.38
N ARG A 43 -5.91 -24.14 2.09
CA ARG A 43 -5.05 -23.37 3.01
C ARG A 43 -5.08 -21.87 2.76
N ALA A 44 -5.72 -21.45 1.67
CA ALA A 44 -5.84 -20.04 1.31
C ALA A 44 -6.80 -19.28 2.24
N VAL A 45 -6.66 -17.99 2.29
CA VAL A 45 -7.65 -17.10 2.91
C VAL A 45 -8.98 -17.16 2.16
N SER A 46 -10.07 -16.93 2.87
CA SER A 46 -11.44 -16.90 2.33
C SER A 46 -12.00 -15.49 2.29
N ASP A 47 -13.17 -15.33 1.68
CA ASP A 47 -13.95 -14.08 1.66
C ASP A 47 -13.14 -12.86 1.21
N PHE A 48 -12.32 -13.04 0.18
CA PHE A 48 -11.49 -11.98 -0.36
C PHE A 48 -12.36 -10.90 -1.03
N VAL A 49 -12.37 -9.70 -0.44
CA VAL A 49 -13.07 -8.52 -0.97
C VAL A 49 -12.08 -7.40 -1.19
N ARG A 50 -12.09 -6.83 -2.39
CA ARG A 50 -11.27 -5.67 -2.75
C ARG A 50 -12.14 -4.42 -2.76
N ASP A 51 -11.61 -3.34 -2.17
CA ASP A 51 -12.19 -2.01 -2.25
C ASP A 51 -11.26 -1.01 -2.95
N GLY A 52 -11.62 0.29 -2.95
CA GLY A 52 -10.82 1.33 -3.60
C GLY A 52 -9.53 1.70 -2.86
N HIS A 53 -9.32 1.24 -1.64
CA HIS A 53 -8.20 1.60 -0.78
C HIS A 53 -7.36 0.40 -0.35
N GLY A 54 -7.83 -0.82 -0.61
CA GLY A 54 -7.13 -2.02 -0.22
C GLY A 54 -7.93 -3.30 -0.46
N PHE A 55 -7.79 -4.26 0.45
CA PHE A 55 -8.57 -5.49 0.44
C PHE A 55 -8.71 -6.06 1.85
N ASN A 56 -9.74 -6.84 2.04
CA ASN A 56 -9.98 -7.61 3.25
C ASN A 56 -10.20 -9.10 2.92
N CYS A 57 -9.90 -9.95 3.87
CA CYS A 57 -10.13 -11.38 3.78
C CYS A 57 -10.26 -11.99 5.18
N THR A 58 -10.71 -13.24 5.23
CA THR A 58 -10.79 -14.00 6.47
C THR A 58 -9.87 -15.21 6.42
N SER A 59 -9.39 -15.63 7.57
CA SER A 59 -8.60 -16.85 7.72
C SER A 59 -9.07 -17.64 8.93
N ASP A 60 -8.92 -18.95 8.86
CA ASP A 60 -9.18 -19.85 9.99
C ASP A 60 -8.09 -20.92 10.00
N TYR A 61 -7.12 -20.76 10.91
CA TYR A 61 -5.96 -21.65 11.03
C TYR A 61 -5.87 -22.23 12.43
N ASP A 62 -5.48 -23.49 12.53
CA ASP A 62 -5.30 -24.17 13.83
C ASP A 62 -4.20 -23.51 14.68
N THR A 63 -3.18 -22.93 14.04
CA THR A 63 -2.01 -22.32 14.70
C THR A 63 -1.60 -21.04 13.99
N SER A 64 -0.77 -20.22 14.64
CA SER A 64 -0.18 -19.04 14.01
C SER A 64 0.60 -19.41 12.74
N LYS A 65 0.37 -18.68 11.66
CA LYS A 65 1.00 -18.90 10.36
C LYS A 65 1.45 -17.60 9.73
N LEU A 66 2.52 -17.68 8.94
CA LEU A 66 2.87 -16.64 8.00
C LEU A 66 2.02 -16.81 6.74
N VAL A 67 1.26 -15.80 6.42
CA VAL A 67 0.40 -15.78 5.23
C VAL A 67 1.03 -14.87 4.19
N TYR A 68 1.27 -15.45 3.02
CA TYR A 68 1.86 -14.78 1.88
C TYR A 68 0.77 -14.26 0.96
N PHE A 69 0.90 -13.00 0.55
CA PHE A 69 0.01 -12.35 -0.41
C PHE A 69 0.79 -12.02 -1.68
N SER A 70 0.30 -12.49 -2.83
CA SER A 70 0.87 -12.18 -4.15
C SER A 70 0.55 -10.75 -4.57
N VAL A 71 0.88 -9.80 -3.69
CA VAL A 71 0.73 -8.35 -3.88
C VAL A 71 2.10 -7.73 -3.65
N PRO A 72 2.60 -6.89 -4.55
CA PRO A 72 3.90 -6.25 -4.41
C PRO A 72 3.99 -5.45 -3.10
N TYR A 73 5.13 -5.61 -2.41
CA TYR A 73 5.42 -4.84 -1.20
C TYR A 73 5.65 -3.36 -1.55
N ASP A 74 5.08 -2.47 -0.75
CA ASP A 74 5.28 -1.03 -0.81
C ASP A 74 5.10 -0.43 0.59
N GLU A 75 5.86 0.60 0.92
CA GLU A 75 5.79 1.29 2.23
C GLU A 75 4.42 1.94 2.52
N GLY A 76 3.61 2.14 1.51
CA GLY A 76 2.26 2.67 1.63
C GLY A 76 1.25 1.68 2.20
N TRP A 77 1.57 0.39 2.27
CA TRP A 77 0.68 -0.61 2.82
C TRP A 77 0.68 -0.61 4.35
N SER A 78 -0.48 -0.82 4.92
CA SER A 78 -0.71 -1.12 6.34
C SER A 78 -1.59 -2.35 6.46
N ALA A 79 -1.26 -3.27 7.35
CA ALA A 79 -2.03 -4.47 7.59
C ALA A 79 -2.59 -4.48 9.01
N PHE A 80 -3.79 -5.00 9.13
CA PHE A 80 -4.51 -5.17 10.40
C PHE A 80 -5.02 -6.60 10.49
N VAL A 81 -4.85 -7.21 11.66
CA VAL A 81 -5.42 -8.52 12.00
C VAL A 81 -6.34 -8.33 13.20
N ASN A 82 -7.61 -8.64 13.02
CA ASN A 82 -8.67 -8.38 14.02
C ASN A 82 -8.69 -6.92 14.51
N GLY A 83 -8.44 -5.96 13.59
CA GLY A 83 -8.37 -4.54 13.89
C GLY A 83 -7.08 -4.07 14.57
N SER A 84 -6.14 -4.95 14.88
CA SER A 84 -4.83 -4.62 15.44
C SER A 84 -3.79 -4.52 14.33
N LYS A 85 -3.05 -3.41 14.29
CA LYS A 85 -1.99 -3.22 13.29
C LYS A 85 -0.91 -4.27 13.44
N THR A 86 -0.56 -4.93 12.34
CA THR A 86 0.51 -5.93 12.27
C THR A 86 1.61 -5.48 11.30
N GLU A 87 2.79 -6.05 11.47
CA GLU A 87 3.92 -5.79 10.60
C GLU A 87 3.79 -6.54 9.29
N ILE A 88 4.16 -5.88 8.19
CA ILE A 88 4.22 -6.48 6.86
C ILE A 88 5.68 -6.79 6.55
N TYR A 89 5.97 -8.04 6.25
CA TYR A 89 7.29 -8.50 5.85
C TYR A 89 7.42 -8.50 4.33
N ASP A 90 8.53 -7.97 3.84
CA ASP A 90 8.91 -8.14 2.43
C ASP A 90 9.48 -9.54 2.23
N SER A 91 8.81 -10.34 1.44
CA SER A 91 9.22 -11.69 1.07
C SER A 91 9.41 -11.76 -0.45
N GLY A 92 10.62 -11.45 -0.89
CA GLY A 92 10.95 -11.46 -2.33
C GLY A 92 10.19 -10.43 -3.16
N GLY A 93 9.92 -9.24 -2.59
CA GLY A 93 9.15 -8.17 -3.23
C GLY A 93 7.63 -8.30 -3.08
N MET A 94 7.15 -9.28 -2.33
CA MET A 94 5.74 -9.51 -2.05
C MET A 94 5.45 -9.39 -0.56
N MET A 95 4.18 -9.18 -0.20
CA MET A 95 3.79 -9.00 1.20
C MET A 95 3.55 -10.33 1.91
N ALA A 96 4.01 -10.40 3.16
CA ALA A 96 3.67 -11.49 4.09
C ALA A 96 3.32 -10.91 5.46
N ILE A 97 2.40 -11.53 6.18
CA ILE A 97 2.03 -11.16 7.56
C ILE A 97 1.91 -12.40 8.44
N VAL A 98 2.16 -12.24 9.72
CA VAL A 98 1.90 -13.28 10.71
C VAL A 98 0.45 -13.19 11.17
N VAL A 99 -0.29 -14.28 11.01
CA VAL A 99 -1.69 -14.38 11.42
C VAL A 99 -1.79 -15.39 12.57
N PRO A 100 -2.37 -15.04 13.71
CA PRO A 100 -2.57 -15.97 14.82
C PRO A 100 -3.52 -17.10 14.45
N GLY A 101 -3.51 -18.18 15.23
CA GLY A 101 -4.48 -19.28 15.10
C GLY A 101 -5.89 -18.83 15.48
N GLY A 102 -6.88 -19.51 14.90
CA GLY A 102 -8.30 -19.23 15.01
C GLY A 102 -8.81 -18.38 13.84
N GLN A 103 -10.09 -18.03 13.93
CA GLN A 103 -10.74 -17.19 12.93
C GLN A 103 -10.26 -15.74 13.06
N CYS A 104 -9.67 -15.21 12.00
CA CYS A 104 -9.14 -13.85 11.95
C CYS A 104 -9.68 -13.10 10.75
N SER A 105 -9.99 -11.82 10.97
CA SER A 105 -10.22 -10.84 9.90
C SER A 105 -8.90 -10.15 9.59
N ILE A 106 -8.53 -10.11 8.33
CA ILE A 106 -7.32 -9.49 7.82
C ILE A 106 -7.74 -8.34 6.91
N GLU A 107 -7.18 -7.17 7.14
CA GLU A 107 -7.46 -5.96 6.36
C GLU A 107 -6.15 -5.30 5.95
N PHE A 108 -6.05 -4.95 4.68
CA PHE A 108 -4.95 -4.19 4.12
C PHE A 108 -5.44 -2.86 3.59
N GLU A 109 -4.79 -1.78 4.02
CA GLU A 109 -5.05 -0.43 3.54
C GLU A 109 -3.81 0.15 2.86
N TYR A 110 -4.02 0.80 1.72
CA TYR A 110 -2.94 1.46 0.97
C TYR A 110 -3.07 2.98 1.04
N HIS A 111 -2.03 3.63 1.49
CA HIS A 111 -1.90 5.08 1.50
C HIS A 111 -0.70 5.50 0.67
N THR A 112 -0.94 6.18 -0.44
CA THR A 112 0.13 6.65 -1.33
C THR A 112 1.12 7.54 -0.58
N PRO A 113 2.41 7.14 -0.47
CA PRO A 113 3.44 7.95 0.17
C PRO A 113 3.56 9.32 -0.50
N GLY A 114 3.70 10.39 0.29
CA GLY A 114 3.87 11.75 -0.24
C GLY A 114 2.59 12.46 -0.72
N PHE A 115 1.47 11.78 -0.87
CA PHE A 115 0.23 12.37 -1.37
C PHE A 115 -0.25 13.55 -0.52
N ARG A 116 -0.20 13.43 0.80
CA ARG A 116 -0.55 14.53 1.72
C ARG A 116 0.37 15.73 1.57
N ALA A 117 1.67 15.50 1.44
CA ALA A 117 2.64 16.57 1.20
C ALA A 117 2.39 17.27 -0.15
N GLY A 118 2.09 16.52 -1.19
CA GLY A 118 1.73 17.05 -2.51
C GLY A 118 0.50 17.96 -2.46
N ILE A 119 -0.56 17.57 -1.75
CA ILE A 119 -1.77 18.40 -1.57
C ILE A 119 -1.43 19.70 -0.86
N ILE A 120 -0.63 19.68 0.19
CA ILE A 120 -0.25 20.88 0.96
C ILE A 120 0.52 21.84 0.06
N VAL A 121 1.52 21.38 -0.67
CA VAL A 121 2.32 22.22 -1.58
C VAL A 121 1.47 22.83 -2.69
N SER A 122 0.61 22.03 -3.31
CA SER A 122 -0.28 22.49 -4.38
C SER A 122 -1.28 23.53 -3.88
N SER A 123 -1.89 23.29 -2.71
CA SER A 123 -2.83 24.24 -2.10
C SER A 123 -2.15 25.57 -1.77
N LEU A 124 -0.94 25.54 -1.19
CA LEU A 124 -0.17 26.73 -0.88
C LEU A 124 0.17 27.52 -2.15
N SER A 125 0.56 26.85 -3.22
CA SER A 125 0.87 27.47 -4.51
C SER A 125 -0.34 28.19 -5.11
N ILE A 126 -1.51 27.57 -5.04
CA ILE A 126 -2.77 28.19 -5.52
C ILE A 126 -3.11 29.43 -4.71
N ILE A 127 -2.97 29.37 -3.38
CA ILE A 127 -3.23 30.51 -2.50
C ILE A 127 -2.28 31.68 -2.82
N LEU A 128 -0.98 31.42 -2.94
CA LEU A 128 0.01 32.45 -3.28
C LEU A 128 -0.26 33.05 -4.65
N PHE A 129 -0.62 32.23 -5.63
CA PHE A 129 -0.95 32.71 -6.97
C PHE A 129 -2.19 33.59 -6.98
N THR A 130 -3.24 33.21 -6.27
CA THR A 130 -4.46 34.03 -6.16
C THR A 130 -4.21 35.37 -5.44
N LEU A 131 -3.44 35.36 -4.35
CA LEU A 131 -3.03 36.56 -3.66
C LEU A 131 -2.22 37.51 -4.56
N TRP A 132 -1.29 36.94 -5.35
CA TRP A 132 -0.51 37.71 -6.32
C TRP A 132 -1.39 38.34 -7.41
N LEU A 133 -2.37 37.61 -7.95
CA LEU A 133 -3.32 38.14 -8.93
C LEU A 133 -4.16 39.26 -8.35
N VAL A 134 -4.69 39.11 -7.15
CA VAL A 134 -5.48 40.15 -6.47
C VAL A 134 -4.62 41.39 -6.24
N TRP A 135 -3.39 41.23 -5.74
CA TRP A 135 -2.46 42.33 -5.53
C TRP A 135 -2.13 43.04 -6.84
N TYR A 136 -1.88 42.28 -7.90
CA TYR A 136 -1.62 42.84 -9.24
C TYR A 136 -2.82 43.63 -9.76
N HIS A 137 -4.02 43.11 -9.62
CA HIS A 137 -5.26 43.75 -10.07
C HIS A 137 -5.54 45.04 -9.29
N VAL A 138 -5.35 45.04 -7.98
CA VAL A 138 -5.51 46.22 -7.14
C VAL A 138 -4.47 47.29 -7.49
N LYS A 139 -3.21 46.93 -7.71
CA LYS A 139 -2.13 47.85 -7.99
C LYS A 139 -2.20 48.50 -9.39
N TYR A 140 -2.59 47.71 -10.39
CA TYR A 140 -2.57 48.17 -11.79
C TYR A 140 -3.95 48.44 -12.37
N GLY A 141 -5.02 47.78 -11.95
CA GLY A 141 -6.37 48.02 -12.42
C GLY A 141 -6.94 49.38 -12.02
N THR A 142 -6.40 50.01 -10.97
CA THR A 142 -6.81 51.37 -10.54
C THR A 142 -6.26 52.46 -11.46
N ARG A 143 -5.20 52.21 -12.22
CA ARG A 143 -4.60 53.20 -13.13
C ARG A 143 -5.37 53.42 -14.43
N GLU A 144 -6.01 52.42 -14.97
CA GLU A 144 -6.77 52.56 -16.23
C GLU A 144 -8.05 53.39 -16.05
N ASN A 145 -8.68 53.29 -14.87
CA ASN A 145 -9.88 54.08 -14.59
C ASN A 145 -9.64 55.59 -14.41
N LEU A 146 -8.42 56.01 -14.13
CA LEU A 146 -8.07 57.47 -14.04
C LEU A 146 -7.80 58.07 -15.40
N THR A 147 -7.22 57.32 -16.34
CA THR A 147 -6.89 57.81 -17.69
C THR A 147 -8.15 57.98 -18.57
N SER A 148 -9.12 57.10 -18.41
CA SER A 148 -10.37 57.17 -19.17
C SER A 148 -11.28 58.32 -18.77
N LYS A 149 -11.26 58.76 -17.50
CA LYS A 149 -12.02 59.90 -17.01
C LYS A 149 -11.44 61.26 -17.43
N THR A 150 -10.16 61.33 -17.75
CA THR A 150 -9.51 62.58 -18.19
C THR A 150 -9.77 62.90 -19.68
N CYS A 151 -10.00 61.82 -20.48
CA CYS A 151 -10.25 61.96 -21.92
C CYS A 151 -11.71 62.32 -22.27
N GLN A 152 -12.67 62.24 -21.36
CA GLN A 152 -14.07 62.64 -21.57
C GLN A 152 -14.41 64.09 -21.17
N ARG A 153 -13.42 64.91 -20.78
CA ARG A 153 -13.62 66.25 -20.29
C ARG A 153 -13.03 67.36 -21.22
N GLN A 154 -12.82 67.06 -22.50
CA GLN A 154 -12.50 68.04 -23.52
C GLN A 154 -13.59 68.10 -24.56
#